data_be659e1f1b29ad9ff49f9aab986e15bf
#
_entry.id   be659e1f1b29ad9ff49f9aab986e15bf
#
_cell.length_a   1.000
_cell.length_b   1.000
_cell.length_c   1.000
_cell.angle_alpha   90.00
_cell.angle_beta   90.00
_cell.angle_gamma   90.00
#
_symmetry.space_group_name_H-M   'P 1'
#
loop_
_entity.id
_entity.type
_entity.pdbx_description
1 polymer ?
#
loop_
_entity_poly.entity_id
_entity_poly.type
_entity_poly.pdbx_seq_one_letter_code
_entity_poly.pdbx_strand_id
1 'polypeptide(L)'
;MKIYDCITFFQETLQVELRFNILKDVVDFFVVCESKYDHRGRPKKINFKTEKYPNLRNKIVHLILNEPFPQKNIPWKNQAYQREYLFNGLDKATNDDLVMFSDPDEIPNPEVLTNLKLTKKYAIFMQKMYTYKLNIYNQYETPWEGTRICKKINLKSIDWLRQKVIAKNLKYS
;
A
#
# COMPACT_ATOMS: atom_id res chain seq x y z
N MET A 1 5.95 17.28 7.74
CA MET A 1 6.13 16.01 6.99
C MET A 1 5.00 15.10 7.40
N LYS A 2 4.19 14.66 6.44
CA LYS A 2 3.05 13.78 6.62
C LYS A 2 3.36 12.40 6.07
N ILE A 3 2.63 11.39 6.52
CA ILE A 3 2.79 10.01 6.08
C ILE A 3 1.50 9.57 5.37
N TYR A 4 1.64 9.20 4.10
CA TYR A 4 0.59 8.64 3.26
C TYR A 4 0.79 7.13 3.14
N ASP A 5 -0.20 6.37 3.55
CA ASP A 5 -0.21 4.91 3.48
C ASP A 5 -1.10 4.45 2.32
N CYS A 6 -0.49 3.97 1.25
CA CYS A 6 -1.16 3.62 0.00
C CYS A 6 -1.33 2.11 -0.12
N ILE A 7 -2.56 1.65 -0.32
CA ILE A 7 -2.91 0.24 -0.54
C ILE A 7 -3.91 0.08 -1.68
N THR A 8 -3.81 -1.02 -2.39
CA THR A 8 -4.90 -1.50 -3.25
C THR A 8 -5.84 -2.37 -2.42
N PHE A 9 -7.14 -2.36 -2.75
CA PHE A 9 -8.16 -3.11 -2.03
C PHE A 9 -9.06 -3.90 -2.99
N PHE A 10 -9.41 -5.12 -2.60
CA PHE A 10 -10.36 -5.97 -3.30
C PHE A 10 -11.49 -6.43 -2.36
N GLN A 11 -11.15 -7.15 -1.28
CA GLN A 11 -12.10 -7.64 -0.27
C GLN A 11 -11.44 -7.91 1.10
N GLU A 12 -10.22 -7.45 1.30
CA GLU A 12 -9.38 -7.71 2.48
C GLU A 12 -9.81 -6.86 3.69
N THR A 13 -11.12 -6.89 4.02
CA THR A 13 -11.72 -6.02 5.03
C THR A 13 -11.05 -6.15 6.40
N LEU A 14 -10.77 -7.39 6.83
CA LEU A 14 -10.15 -7.65 8.13
C LEU A 14 -8.71 -7.11 8.18
N GLN A 15 -7.94 -7.34 7.12
CA GLN A 15 -6.55 -6.86 7.03
C GLN A 15 -6.48 -5.34 7.05
N VAL A 16 -7.38 -4.67 6.33
CA VAL A 16 -7.47 -3.21 6.31
C VAL A 16 -7.90 -2.65 7.66
N GLU A 17 -8.87 -3.27 8.33
CA GLU A 17 -9.30 -2.87 9.67
C GLU A 17 -8.15 -3.00 10.68
N LEU A 18 -7.43 -4.11 10.65
CA LEU A 18 -6.25 -4.33 11.48
C LEU A 18 -5.18 -3.28 11.19
N ARG A 19 -4.88 -3.03 9.90
CA ARG A 19 -3.93 -2.01 9.45
C ARG A 19 -4.28 -0.62 9.97
N PHE A 20 -5.52 -0.20 9.81
CA PHE A 20 -5.98 1.10 10.27
C PHE A 20 -5.84 1.24 11.79
N ASN A 21 -6.23 0.22 12.55
CA ASN A 21 -6.11 0.23 14.00
C ASN A 21 -4.67 0.32 14.49
N ILE A 22 -3.74 -0.36 13.81
CA ILE A 22 -2.32 -0.34 14.16
C ILE A 22 -1.66 0.99 13.77
N LEU A 23 -2.02 1.56 12.63
CA LEU A 23 -1.29 2.68 12.04
C LEU A 23 -1.96 4.05 12.26
N LYS A 24 -3.18 4.11 12.80
CA LYS A 24 -3.99 5.35 12.91
C LYS A 24 -3.31 6.53 13.61
N ASP A 25 -2.40 6.24 14.54
CA ASP A 25 -1.74 7.28 15.34
C ASP A 25 -0.44 7.79 14.69
N VAL A 26 0.09 7.07 13.70
CA VAL A 26 1.35 7.41 13.03
C VAL A 26 1.17 7.77 11.55
N VAL A 27 0.05 7.41 10.93
CA VAL A 27 -0.29 7.73 9.54
C VAL A 27 -1.23 8.93 9.50
N ASP A 28 -0.95 9.88 8.61
CA ASP A 28 -1.80 11.04 8.39
C ASP A 28 -2.93 10.76 7.40
N PHE A 29 -2.64 10.01 6.32
CA PHE A 29 -3.62 9.67 5.29
C PHE A 29 -3.50 8.22 4.84
N PHE A 30 -4.62 7.52 4.80
CA PHE A 30 -4.79 6.20 4.19
C PHE A 30 -5.37 6.37 2.79
N VAL A 31 -4.59 6.07 1.78
CA VAL A 31 -5.02 6.12 0.38
C VAL A 31 -5.38 4.71 -0.06
N VAL A 32 -6.67 4.46 -0.25
CA VAL A 32 -7.20 3.14 -0.60
C VAL A 32 -7.74 3.18 -2.02
N CYS A 33 -7.19 2.38 -2.92
CA CYS A 33 -7.68 2.27 -4.29
C CYS A 33 -8.42 0.95 -4.50
N GLU A 34 -9.71 1.04 -4.85
CA GLU A 34 -10.52 -0.09 -5.26
C GLU A 34 -11.02 0.07 -6.70
N SER A 35 -10.97 -1.00 -7.49
CA SER A 35 -11.50 -1.03 -8.86
C SER A 35 -12.90 -1.64 -8.88
N LYS A 36 -13.74 -1.19 -9.85
CA LYS A 36 -15.01 -1.85 -10.22
C LYS A 36 -14.82 -3.15 -11.01
N TYR A 37 -13.58 -3.53 -11.26
CA TYR A 37 -13.21 -4.74 -11.98
C TYR A 37 -12.17 -5.53 -11.19
N ASP A 38 -12.23 -6.86 -11.27
CA ASP A 38 -11.13 -7.69 -10.80
C ASP A 38 -9.95 -7.61 -11.80
N HIS A 39 -8.77 -8.09 -11.40
CA HIS A 39 -7.59 -8.01 -12.27
C HIS A 39 -7.69 -8.86 -13.55
N ARG A 40 -8.70 -9.71 -13.68
CA ARG A 40 -9.03 -10.42 -14.92
C ARG A 40 -9.98 -9.62 -15.82
N GLY A 41 -10.41 -8.42 -15.36
CA GLY A 41 -11.30 -7.53 -16.11
C GLY A 41 -12.79 -7.84 -15.94
N ARG A 42 -13.18 -8.70 -14.98
CA ARG A 42 -14.60 -9.00 -14.71
C ARG A 42 -15.18 -7.94 -13.77
N PRO A 43 -16.40 -7.43 -14.04
CA PRO A 43 -17.05 -6.47 -13.18
C PRO A 43 -17.27 -7.01 -11.76
N LYS A 44 -17.08 -6.15 -10.77
CA LYS A 44 -17.37 -6.46 -9.35
C LYS A 44 -17.99 -5.25 -8.64
N LYS A 45 -18.63 -5.51 -7.50
CA LYS A 45 -19.12 -4.46 -6.60
C LYS A 45 -17.95 -3.81 -5.85
N ILE A 46 -18.15 -2.55 -5.44
CA ILE A 46 -17.27 -1.86 -4.50
C ILE A 46 -17.56 -2.39 -3.09
N ASN A 47 -16.53 -2.87 -2.43
CA ASN A 47 -16.61 -3.52 -1.11
C ASN A 47 -16.15 -2.60 0.02
N PHE A 48 -15.21 -1.69 -0.26
CA PHE A 48 -14.70 -0.77 0.75
C PHE A 48 -15.75 0.29 1.10
N LYS A 49 -15.99 0.46 2.40
CA LYS A 49 -16.98 1.40 2.93
C LYS A 49 -16.33 2.30 3.98
N THR A 50 -16.14 3.58 3.65
CA THR A 50 -15.55 4.59 4.54
C THR A 50 -16.40 4.81 5.79
N GLU A 51 -17.72 4.58 5.71
CA GLU A 51 -18.68 4.73 6.80
C GLU A 51 -18.39 3.77 7.97
N LYS A 52 -17.70 2.69 7.73
CA LYS A 52 -17.25 1.75 8.79
C LYS A 52 -16.15 2.34 9.68
N TYR A 53 -15.52 3.43 9.26
CA TYR A 53 -14.37 4.05 9.94
C TYR A 53 -14.64 5.52 10.30
N PRO A 54 -15.68 5.82 11.12
CA PRO A 54 -16.09 7.19 11.38
C PRO A 54 -14.97 8.05 11.99
N ASN A 55 -14.16 7.48 12.86
CA ASN A 55 -13.04 8.16 13.54
C ASN A 55 -11.82 8.41 12.61
N LEU A 56 -11.78 7.79 11.44
CA LEU A 56 -10.72 7.94 10.46
C LEU A 56 -11.18 8.61 9.17
N ARG A 57 -12.45 9.05 9.10
CA ARG A 57 -13.06 9.59 7.88
C ARG A 57 -12.23 10.70 7.23
N ASN A 58 -11.64 11.57 8.05
CA ASN A 58 -10.84 12.70 7.58
C ASN A 58 -9.41 12.28 7.15
N LYS A 59 -8.99 11.05 7.47
CA LYS A 59 -7.71 10.48 7.07
C LYS A 59 -7.82 9.56 5.86
N ILE A 60 -9.01 9.09 5.48
CA ILE A 60 -9.18 8.12 4.39
C ILE A 60 -9.44 8.86 3.07
N VAL A 61 -8.61 8.56 2.08
CA VAL A 61 -8.78 8.95 0.68
C VAL A 61 -9.15 7.68 -0.09
N HIS A 62 -10.44 7.53 -0.41
CA HIS A 62 -10.94 6.37 -1.17
C HIS A 62 -10.99 6.70 -2.65
N LEU A 63 -10.19 6.02 -3.44
CA LEU A 63 -10.12 6.12 -4.89
C LEU A 63 -10.89 4.94 -5.51
N ILE A 64 -11.83 5.26 -6.40
CA ILE A 64 -12.58 4.25 -7.15
C ILE A 64 -12.14 4.30 -8.60
N LEU A 65 -11.49 3.21 -9.06
CA LEU A 65 -11.18 3.03 -10.46
C LEU A 65 -12.44 2.52 -11.19
N ASN A 66 -13.11 3.43 -11.88
CA ASN A 66 -14.40 3.16 -12.53
C ASN A 66 -14.25 2.47 -13.89
N GLU A 67 -13.16 2.78 -14.60
CA GLU A 67 -12.94 2.31 -15.96
C GLU A 67 -12.42 0.87 -15.99
N PRO A 68 -12.75 0.09 -17.01
CA PRO A 68 -12.14 -1.23 -17.22
C PRO A 68 -10.62 -1.13 -17.32
N PHE A 69 -9.95 -2.15 -16.83
CA PHE A 69 -8.50 -2.23 -17.01
C PHE A 69 -8.11 -2.29 -18.51
N PRO A 70 -7.01 -1.61 -18.89
CA PRO A 70 -6.62 -1.50 -20.30
C PRO A 70 -6.17 -2.84 -20.93
N GLN A 71 -5.77 -3.81 -20.09
CA GLN A 71 -5.26 -5.10 -20.55
C GLN A 71 -6.25 -6.21 -20.22
N LYS A 72 -6.86 -6.80 -21.26
CA LYS A 72 -7.69 -7.98 -21.07
C LYS A 72 -6.81 -9.19 -20.75
N ASN A 73 -7.20 -9.96 -19.73
CA ASN A 73 -6.56 -11.23 -19.34
C ASN A 73 -5.06 -11.16 -18.97
N ILE A 74 -4.56 -9.99 -18.56
CA ILE A 74 -3.19 -9.86 -18.05
C ILE A 74 -3.23 -9.31 -16.60
N PRO A 75 -3.53 -10.16 -15.59
CA PRO A 75 -3.77 -9.70 -14.21
C PRO A 75 -2.64 -8.86 -13.63
N TRP A 76 -1.39 -9.20 -13.89
CA TRP A 76 -0.23 -8.48 -13.36
C TRP A 76 -0.11 -7.04 -13.88
N LYS A 77 -0.46 -6.82 -15.16
CA LYS A 77 -0.49 -5.46 -15.72
C LYS A 77 -1.65 -4.64 -15.17
N ASN A 78 -2.79 -5.28 -14.93
CA ASN A 78 -3.94 -4.63 -14.33
C ASN A 78 -3.69 -4.30 -12.86
N GLN A 79 -3.00 -5.17 -12.12
CA GLN A 79 -2.55 -4.89 -10.77
C GLN A 79 -1.58 -3.69 -10.74
N ALA A 80 -0.60 -3.65 -11.66
CA ALA A 80 0.31 -2.52 -11.79
C ALA A 80 -0.44 -1.22 -12.10
N TYR A 81 -1.42 -1.26 -13.00
CA TYR A 81 -2.28 -0.11 -13.33
C TYR A 81 -3.07 0.40 -12.10
N GLN A 82 -3.65 -0.50 -11.31
CA GLN A 82 -4.35 -0.13 -10.08
C GLN A 82 -3.40 0.49 -9.04
N ARG A 83 -2.16 0.00 -8.94
CA ARG A 83 -1.12 0.60 -8.07
C ARG A 83 -0.78 2.02 -8.51
N GLU A 84 -0.57 2.25 -9.81
CA GLU A 84 -0.30 3.60 -10.32
C GLU A 84 -1.47 4.56 -10.10
N TYR A 85 -2.70 4.08 -10.11
CA TYR A 85 -3.88 4.90 -9.85
C TYR A 85 -3.90 5.54 -8.45
N LEU A 86 -3.15 4.99 -7.49
CA LEU A 86 -2.97 5.56 -6.15
C LEU A 86 -2.32 6.95 -6.16
N PHE A 87 -1.60 7.34 -7.22
CA PHE A 87 -1.07 8.71 -7.37
C PHE A 87 -2.16 9.77 -7.28
N ASN A 88 -3.38 9.48 -7.73
CA ASN A 88 -4.51 10.41 -7.67
C ASN A 88 -4.94 10.74 -6.21
N GLY A 89 -4.49 9.97 -5.24
CA GLY A 89 -4.73 10.24 -3.82
C GLY A 89 -3.62 11.05 -3.15
N LEU A 90 -2.59 11.43 -3.90
CA LEU A 90 -1.41 12.15 -3.38
C LEU A 90 -1.38 13.62 -3.79
N ASP A 91 -2.50 14.20 -4.26
CA ASP A 91 -2.56 15.59 -4.73
C ASP A 91 -2.20 16.60 -3.63
N LYS A 92 -2.53 16.29 -2.38
CA LYS A 92 -2.21 17.13 -1.22
C LYS A 92 -0.84 16.86 -0.61
N ALA A 93 -0.11 15.86 -1.11
CA ALA A 93 1.20 15.50 -0.60
C ALA A 93 2.27 16.47 -1.12
N THR A 94 3.06 17.01 -0.21
CA THR A 94 4.23 17.83 -0.52
C THR A 94 5.44 16.97 -0.86
N ASN A 95 6.46 17.55 -1.46
CA ASN A 95 7.68 16.84 -1.86
C ASN A 95 8.41 16.15 -0.70
N ASP A 96 8.29 16.68 0.51
CA ASP A 96 8.92 16.12 1.71
C ASP A 96 8.07 15.09 2.45
N ASP A 97 6.80 14.95 2.09
CA ASP A 97 5.93 13.97 2.72
C ASP A 97 6.35 12.54 2.34
N LEU A 98 6.12 11.62 3.26
CA LEU A 98 6.46 10.21 3.10
C LEU A 98 5.28 9.47 2.46
N VAL A 99 5.59 8.67 1.45
CA VAL A 99 4.61 7.80 0.79
C VAL A 99 5.06 6.36 1.00
N MET A 100 4.19 5.57 1.63
CA MET A 100 4.31 4.13 1.76
C MET A 100 3.43 3.43 0.74
N PHE A 101 3.89 2.29 0.27
CA PHE A 101 3.07 1.33 -0.46
C PHE A 101 3.31 -0.09 0.04
N SER A 102 2.24 -0.85 0.18
CA SER A 102 2.25 -2.28 0.49
C SER A 102 0.95 -2.96 0.07
N ASP A 103 0.96 -4.27 0.05
CA ASP A 103 -0.29 -5.02 0.03
C ASP A 103 -0.99 -4.90 1.40
N PRO A 104 -2.32 -5.05 1.52
CA PRO A 104 -3.07 -4.72 2.74
C PRO A 104 -2.63 -5.45 4.01
N ASP A 105 -2.08 -6.65 3.85
CA ASP A 105 -1.59 -7.53 4.92
C ASP A 105 -0.13 -7.27 5.33
N GLU A 106 0.59 -6.44 4.60
CA GLU A 106 1.99 -6.08 4.91
C GLU A 106 2.02 -4.84 5.84
N ILE A 107 1.72 -5.01 7.11
CA ILE A 107 1.59 -3.91 8.08
C ILE A 107 2.94 -3.62 8.73
N PRO A 108 3.52 -2.39 8.56
CA PRO A 108 4.79 -2.05 9.20
C PRO A 108 4.62 -1.83 10.70
N ASN A 109 5.70 -2.02 11.47
CA ASN A 109 5.70 -1.69 12.88
C ASN A 109 5.60 -0.16 13.07
N PRO A 110 4.59 0.35 13.79
CA PRO A 110 4.40 1.79 14.01
C PRO A 110 5.54 2.46 14.77
N GLU A 111 6.20 1.76 15.71
CA GLU A 111 7.35 2.30 16.44
C GLU A 111 8.53 2.58 15.51
N VAL A 112 8.80 1.67 14.56
CA VAL A 112 9.84 1.86 13.55
C VAL A 112 9.49 3.03 12.64
N LEU A 113 8.21 3.16 12.28
CA LEU A 113 7.73 4.22 11.42
C LEU A 113 7.85 5.60 12.11
N THR A 114 7.50 5.69 13.40
CA THR A 114 7.61 6.93 14.19
C THR A 114 9.06 7.42 14.28
N ASN A 115 10.00 6.50 14.41
CA ASN A 115 11.43 6.82 14.56
C ASN A 115 12.20 6.80 13.24
N LEU A 116 11.50 6.70 12.11
CA LEU A 116 12.11 6.53 10.80
C LEU A 116 12.91 7.77 10.38
N LYS A 117 14.18 7.55 10.10
CA LYS A 117 15.06 8.51 9.43
C LYS A 117 15.50 7.92 8.10
N LEU A 118 14.96 8.44 7.00
CA LEU A 118 15.41 8.03 5.67
C LEU A 118 16.78 8.60 5.38
N THR A 119 17.80 7.74 5.38
CA THR A 119 19.17 8.08 4.98
C THR A 119 19.38 7.95 3.47
N LYS A 120 18.53 7.18 2.81
CA LYS A 120 18.50 6.97 1.36
C LYS A 120 17.15 7.33 0.76
N LYS A 121 17.06 7.36 -0.57
CA LYS A 121 15.83 7.72 -1.29
C LYS A 121 14.67 6.79 -1.01
N TYR A 122 14.95 5.51 -0.76
CA TYR A 122 13.97 4.44 -0.57
C TYR A 122 14.34 3.58 0.63
N ALA A 123 13.34 3.11 1.37
CA ALA A 123 13.52 2.10 2.40
C ALA A 123 12.46 1.00 2.30
N ILE A 124 12.76 -0.14 2.90
CA ILE A 124 11.89 -1.31 2.95
C ILE A 124 11.79 -1.77 4.39
N PHE A 125 10.57 -2.05 4.83
CA PHE A 125 10.33 -2.72 6.10
C PHE A 125 10.48 -4.22 5.90
N MET A 126 11.52 -4.79 6.51
CA MET A 126 11.72 -6.23 6.53
C MET A 126 10.83 -6.82 7.64
N GLN A 127 9.89 -7.66 7.23
CA GLN A 127 8.80 -8.14 8.08
C GLN A 127 8.88 -9.65 8.30
N LYS A 128 8.30 -10.12 9.41
CA LYS A 128 8.08 -11.55 9.61
C LYS A 128 6.94 -12.01 8.73
N MET A 129 7.11 -13.13 8.05
CA MET A 129 6.07 -13.75 7.23
C MET A 129 5.25 -14.74 8.04
N TYR A 130 3.93 -14.66 7.95
CA TYR A 130 3.00 -15.61 8.49
C TYR A 130 2.12 -16.17 7.39
N THR A 131 1.84 -17.46 7.38
CA THR A 131 1.02 -18.11 6.35
C THR A 131 -0.17 -18.81 6.96
N TYR A 132 -1.27 -18.86 6.22
CA TYR A 132 -2.57 -19.47 6.56
C TYR A 132 -3.28 -18.84 7.76
N LYS A 133 -2.59 -18.62 8.88
CA LYS A 133 -3.12 -18.00 10.11
C LYS A 133 -2.09 -17.01 10.67
N LEU A 134 -2.57 -16.03 11.44
CA LEU A 134 -1.72 -14.96 11.98
C LEU A 134 -0.66 -15.45 12.99
N ASN A 135 -0.70 -16.70 13.42
CA ASN A 135 0.25 -17.30 14.35
C ASN A 135 1.12 -18.40 13.74
N ILE A 136 1.00 -18.70 12.44
CA ILE A 136 1.86 -19.68 11.77
C ILE A 136 3.01 -18.94 11.10
N TYR A 137 4.15 -18.89 11.80
CA TYR A 137 5.37 -18.27 11.34
C TYR A 137 6.02 -19.07 10.20
N ASN A 138 6.33 -18.38 9.10
CA ASN A 138 7.04 -18.96 7.96
C ASN A 138 8.51 -18.55 7.99
N GLN A 139 9.36 -19.43 8.50
CA GLN A 139 10.82 -19.18 8.59
C GLN A 139 11.51 -19.14 7.22
N TYR A 140 10.95 -19.79 6.19
CA TYR A 140 11.59 -19.90 4.87
C TYR A 140 11.41 -18.64 4.04
N GLU A 141 10.36 -17.85 4.30
CA GLU A 141 10.08 -16.59 3.62
C GLU A 141 10.31 -15.36 4.52
N THR A 142 10.86 -15.55 5.70
CA THR A 142 11.27 -14.48 6.60
C THR A 142 12.79 -14.24 6.46
N PRO A 143 13.25 -12.99 6.34
CA PRO A 143 12.48 -11.75 6.33
C PRO A 143 11.81 -11.47 4.98
N TRP A 144 10.54 -11.06 5.01
CA TRP A 144 9.77 -10.64 3.85
C TRP A 144 10.00 -9.16 3.52
N GLU A 145 10.20 -8.85 2.24
CA GLU A 145 10.26 -7.47 1.76
C GLU A 145 8.84 -6.86 1.72
N GLY A 146 8.35 -6.38 2.87
CA GLY A 146 7.01 -5.85 3.03
C GLY A 146 6.84 -4.41 2.53
N THR A 147 6.33 -3.53 3.38
CA THR A 147 6.07 -2.12 3.06
C THR A 147 7.30 -1.39 2.53
N ARG A 148 7.14 -0.62 1.48
CA ARG A 148 8.16 0.29 0.92
C ARG A 148 7.79 1.72 1.22
N ILE A 149 8.80 2.57 1.40
CA ILE A 149 8.61 3.98 1.72
C ILE A 149 9.65 4.86 1.04
N CYS A 150 9.23 6.03 0.61
CA CYS A 150 10.11 7.09 0.12
C CYS A 150 9.50 8.47 0.36
N LYS A 151 10.27 9.54 0.18
CA LYS A 151 9.70 10.88 0.03
C LYS A 151 8.94 10.99 -1.28
N LYS A 152 7.86 11.80 -1.30
CA LYS A 152 7.04 12.05 -2.49
C LYS A 152 7.89 12.49 -3.70
N ILE A 153 8.88 13.35 -3.50
CA ILE A 153 9.78 13.82 -4.57
C ILE A 153 10.55 12.68 -5.26
N ASN A 154 10.78 11.57 -4.56
CA ASN A 154 11.49 10.40 -5.10
C ASN A 154 10.53 9.36 -5.73
N LEU A 155 9.22 9.51 -5.53
CA LEU A 155 8.22 8.56 -6.02
C LEU A 155 7.96 8.79 -7.50
N LYS A 156 8.48 7.91 -8.35
CA LYS A 156 8.27 7.95 -9.80
C LYS A 156 7.21 6.99 -10.28
N SER A 157 7.07 5.85 -9.62
CA SER A 157 6.10 4.80 -9.91
C SER A 157 5.84 3.99 -8.66
N ILE A 158 4.57 3.74 -8.34
CA ILE A 158 4.19 2.93 -7.19
C ILE A 158 4.42 1.46 -7.46
N ASP A 159 4.11 1.00 -8.67
CA ASP A 159 4.37 -0.38 -9.06
C ASP A 159 5.87 -0.70 -9.05
N TRP A 160 6.71 0.21 -9.57
CA TRP A 160 8.16 0.05 -9.48
C TRP A 160 8.61 0.03 -8.00
N LEU A 161 8.06 0.89 -7.15
CA LEU A 161 8.39 0.90 -5.72
C LEU A 161 8.08 -0.46 -5.06
N ARG A 162 6.99 -1.13 -5.47
CA ARG A 162 6.58 -2.45 -4.96
C ARG A 162 7.46 -3.61 -5.40
N GLN A 163 8.14 -3.52 -6.54
CA GLN A 163 8.95 -4.64 -7.06
C GLN A 163 10.06 -5.06 -6.10
N LYS A 164 10.45 -6.33 -6.11
CA LYS A 164 11.54 -6.88 -5.29
C LYS A 164 12.86 -6.14 -5.53
N VAL A 165 13.68 -6.01 -4.48
CA VAL A 165 14.97 -5.29 -4.55
C VAL A 165 15.89 -5.87 -5.60
N ILE A 166 15.99 -7.20 -5.71
CA ILE A 166 16.83 -7.88 -6.67
C ILE A 166 16.52 -7.48 -8.13
N ALA A 167 15.23 -7.19 -8.42
CA ALA A 167 14.81 -6.72 -9.73
C ALA A 167 15.17 -5.26 -10.02
N LYS A 168 15.67 -4.52 -9.01
CA LYS A 168 15.94 -3.07 -9.07
C LYS A 168 17.42 -2.71 -9.00
N ASN A 169 18.31 -3.69 -9.09
CA ASN A 169 19.77 -3.48 -9.02
C ASN A 169 20.19 -2.64 -7.81
N LEU A 170 19.78 -3.03 -6.61
CA LEU A 170 20.23 -2.44 -5.35
C LEU A 170 20.02 -0.93 -5.20
N LYS A 171 18.95 -0.38 -5.72
CA LYS A 171 18.60 1.04 -5.48
C LYS A 171 18.05 1.31 -4.07
N TYR A 172 17.94 0.29 -3.26
CA TYR A 172 17.54 0.32 -1.85
C TYR A 172 18.74 0.14 -0.92
N SER A 173 18.60 0.65 0.25
CA SER A 173 19.52 0.41 1.36
C SER A 173 18.83 -0.40 2.43
#